data_67db6f3ffcf33345b37ab5d0435709f4
#
_entry.id   67db6f3ffcf33345b37ab5d0435709f4
#
_cell.length_a   1.000
_cell.length_b   1.000
_cell.length_c   1.000
_cell.angle_alpha   90.00
_cell.angle_beta   90.00
_cell.angle_gamma   90.00
#
_symmetry.space_group_name_H-M   'P 1'
#
loop_
_entity.id
_entity.type
_entity.pdbx_description
1 polymer ?
#
loop_
_entity_poly.entity_id
_entity_poly.type
_entity_poly.pdbx_seq_one_letter_code
_entity_poly.pdbx_strand_id
1 'polypeptide(L)'
;MKAYKGFDKDLKCREFQYEVGKEYEEENSALCKKGFHACENPLDTFRYYAPTDSRYCEVDVDDNGERNSYDSKVCGKHIRIGAEIGLKGVINAFVRFVLDKCESATEENASGWSGNAAAPGDSGNAAASGDSGNAAASGDSGNAAASGA
;
A
#
# COMPACT_ATOMS: atom_id res chain seq x y z
N MET A 1 8.28 1.84 -8.85
CA MET A 1 7.01 2.07 -8.13
C MET A 1 7.25 2.90 -6.86
N LYS A 2 6.25 3.67 -6.42
CA LYS A 2 6.31 4.39 -5.15
C LYS A 2 6.15 3.41 -3.97
N ALA A 3 7.01 3.52 -2.97
CA ALA A 3 7.01 2.69 -1.78
C ALA A 3 7.59 3.47 -0.57
N TYR A 4 7.69 2.81 0.59
CA TYR A 4 8.17 3.41 1.83
C TYR A 4 9.28 2.56 2.44
N LYS A 5 10.30 3.24 2.98
CA LYS A 5 11.44 2.57 3.58
C LYS A 5 11.78 3.16 4.94
N GLY A 6 12.00 2.27 5.92
CA GLY A 6 12.55 2.62 7.23
C GLY A 6 14.07 2.51 7.24
N PHE A 7 14.68 3.29 8.12
CA PHE A 7 16.11 3.35 8.39
C PHE A 7 16.34 3.54 9.89
N ASP A 8 17.56 3.32 10.32
CA ASP A 8 17.97 3.73 11.66
C ASP A 8 18.05 5.28 11.78
N LYS A 9 18.43 5.77 12.96
CA LYS A 9 18.56 7.20 13.25
C LYS A 9 19.57 7.93 12.35
N ASP A 10 20.56 7.21 11.81
CA ASP A 10 21.63 7.74 10.97
C ASP A 10 21.35 7.59 9.45
N LEU A 11 20.09 7.24 9.09
CA LEU A 11 19.66 6.94 7.73
C LEU A 11 20.41 5.75 7.11
N LYS A 12 20.71 4.74 7.95
CA LYS A 12 21.31 3.48 7.50
C LYS A 12 20.28 2.36 7.47
N CYS A 13 20.52 1.40 6.60
CA CYS A 13 19.86 0.12 6.61
C CYS A 13 20.94 -0.96 6.64
N ARG A 14 21.03 -1.68 7.76
CA ARG A 14 22.19 -2.53 8.07
C ARG A 14 23.47 -1.68 8.05
N GLU A 15 24.49 -2.09 7.27
CA GLU A 15 25.76 -1.37 7.16
C GLU A 15 25.77 -0.31 6.05
N PHE A 16 24.68 -0.20 5.26
CA PHE A 16 24.65 0.69 4.10
C PHE A 16 24.09 2.06 4.48
N GLN A 17 24.84 3.13 4.12
CA GLN A 17 24.46 4.52 4.34
C GLN A 17 23.65 5.04 3.16
N TYR A 18 22.47 5.63 3.44
CA TYR A 18 21.61 6.29 2.46
C TYR A 18 21.63 7.81 2.65
N GLU A 19 21.26 8.52 1.60
CA GLU A 19 21.09 9.98 1.61
C GLU A 19 19.79 10.34 0.90
N VAL A 20 19.04 11.29 1.43
CA VAL A 20 17.83 11.83 0.80
C VAL A 20 18.18 12.45 -0.56
N GLY A 21 17.39 12.15 -1.59
CA GLY A 21 17.57 12.62 -2.95
C GLY A 21 18.55 11.82 -3.80
N LYS A 22 19.23 10.81 -3.24
CA LYS A 22 20.18 9.95 -3.97
C LYS A 22 19.50 8.72 -4.55
N GLU A 23 20.14 8.22 -5.59
CA GLU A 23 19.80 6.96 -6.26
C GLU A 23 20.91 5.94 -6.05
N TYR A 24 20.52 4.68 -5.93
CA TYR A 24 21.44 3.56 -5.70
C TYR A 24 21.05 2.40 -6.60
N GLU A 25 22.06 1.67 -7.08
CA GLU A 25 21.88 0.54 -7.97
C GLU A 25 22.69 -0.68 -7.48
N GLU A 26 22.12 -1.87 -7.64
CA GLU A 26 22.75 -3.15 -7.41
C GLU A 26 22.57 -4.09 -8.62
N GLU A 27 23.53 -4.97 -8.84
CA GLU A 27 23.51 -5.90 -9.97
C GLU A 27 22.34 -6.88 -9.92
N ASN A 28 21.92 -7.28 -8.72
CA ASN A 28 20.89 -8.30 -8.49
C ASN A 28 19.93 -7.93 -7.37
N SER A 29 18.68 -8.34 -7.53
CA SER A 29 17.66 -8.25 -6.48
C SER A 29 17.01 -9.60 -6.24
N ALA A 30 16.80 -9.93 -4.97
CA ALA A 30 16.04 -11.10 -4.54
C ALA A 30 15.43 -10.81 -3.17
N LEU A 31 14.14 -11.04 -3.01
CA LEU A 31 13.40 -10.70 -1.81
C LEU A 31 14.04 -11.32 -0.55
N CYS A 32 14.27 -10.50 0.47
CA CYS A 32 14.92 -10.85 1.74
C CYS A 32 16.40 -11.28 1.64
N LYS A 33 17.03 -11.26 0.47
CA LYS A 33 18.40 -11.71 0.24
C LYS A 33 19.31 -10.60 -0.29
N LYS A 34 18.96 -9.99 -1.41
CA LYS A 34 19.78 -9.01 -2.13
C LYS A 34 18.93 -7.88 -2.70
N GLY A 35 19.57 -6.74 -3.03
CA GLY A 35 18.91 -5.58 -3.58
C GLY A 35 18.25 -4.68 -2.54
N PHE A 36 17.55 -3.69 -3.01
CA PHE A 36 16.88 -2.70 -2.17
C PHE A 36 15.46 -3.13 -1.85
N HIS A 37 15.11 -3.04 -0.57
CA HIS A 37 13.79 -3.43 -0.07
C HIS A 37 13.04 -2.22 0.45
N ALA A 38 11.75 -2.17 0.17
CA ALA A 38 10.79 -1.18 0.66
C ALA A 38 9.44 -1.85 0.93
N CYS A 39 8.44 -1.12 1.38
CA CYS A 39 7.09 -1.62 1.61
C CYS A 39 6.07 -0.75 0.85
N GLU A 40 5.11 -1.37 0.18
CA GLU A 40 3.98 -0.63 -0.42
C GLU A 40 3.09 -0.02 0.66
N ASN A 41 2.74 -0.81 1.67
CA ASN A 41 2.01 -0.34 2.84
C ASN A 41 2.98 0.38 3.79
N PRO A 42 2.79 1.69 4.05
CA PRO A 42 3.69 2.46 4.90
C PRO A 42 3.88 1.89 6.31
N LEU A 43 2.83 1.33 6.92
CA LEU A 43 2.90 0.77 8.28
C LEU A 43 3.74 -0.51 8.38
N ASP A 44 3.91 -1.25 7.27
CA ASP A 44 4.75 -2.45 7.29
C ASP A 44 6.23 -2.12 7.53
N THR A 45 6.65 -0.87 7.30
CA THR A 45 8.00 -0.40 7.65
C THR A 45 8.29 -0.54 9.15
N PHE A 46 7.27 -0.41 10.01
CA PHE A 46 7.42 -0.51 11.48
C PHE A 46 7.80 -1.91 11.96
N ARG A 47 7.58 -2.94 11.14
CA ARG A 47 8.03 -4.31 11.42
C ARG A 47 9.55 -4.44 11.41
N TYR A 48 10.23 -3.54 10.70
CA TYR A 48 11.68 -3.56 10.48
C TYR A 48 12.40 -2.46 11.25
N TYR A 49 11.74 -1.33 11.39
CA TYR A 49 12.28 -0.12 12.03
C TYR A 49 11.21 0.45 12.96
N ALA A 50 11.42 0.30 14.27
CA ALA A 50 10.47 0.77 15.28
C ALA A 50 10.35 2.30 15.29
N PRO A 51 9.13 2.87 15.48
CA PRO A 51 8.91 4.32 15.40
C PRO A 51 9.68 5.18 16.39
N THR A 52 10.20 4.58 17.45
CA THR A 52 10.85 5.29 18.57
C THR A 52 12.22 5.87 18.21
N ASP A 53 12.94 5.26 17.26
CA ASP A 53 14.32 5.62 16.97
C ASP A 53 14.69 5.39 15.49
N SER A 54 13.72 5.59 14.61
CA SER A 54 13.87 5.31 13.18
C SER A 54 13.42 6.49 12.33
N ARG A 55 13.98 6.54 11.11
CA ARG A 55 13.65 7.52 10.09
C ARG A 55 12.94 6.84 8.93
N TYR A 56 12.04 7.53 8.27
CA TYR A 56 11.24 6.97 7.18
C TYR A 56 11.25 7.90 5.98
N CYS A 57 11.43 7.32 4.79
CA CYS A 57 11.38 8.05 3.54
C CYS A 57 10.36 7.43 2.58
N GLU A 58 9.75 8.29 1.76
CA GLU A 58 9.19 7.84 0.49
C GLU A 58 10.34 7.41 -0.42
N VAL A 59 10.15 6.36 -1.20
CA VAL A 59 11.15 5.86 -2.14
C VAL A 59 10.51 5.44 -3.45
N ASP A 60 11.29 5.49 -4.52
CA ASP A 60 10.95 4.85 -5.79
C ASP A 60 11.83 3.62 -5.99
N VAL A 61 11.22 2.47 -6.27
CA VAL A 61 11.88 1.19 -6.47
C VAL A 61 11.48 0.60 -7.81
N ASP A 62 12.43 0.03 -8.54
CA ASP A 62 12.18 -0.79 -9.72
C ASP A 62 11.81 -2.22 -9.30
N ASP A 63 10.58 -2.40 -8.89
CA ASP A 63 10.05 -3.63 -8.33
C ASP A 63 10.25 -4.85 -9.27
N ASN A 64 10.89 -5.89 -8.77
CA ASN A 64 11.12 -7.13 -9.52
C ASN A 64 9.92 -8.10 -9.51
N GLY A 65 8.80 -7.73 -8.86
CA GLY A 65 7.58 -8.53 -8.78
C GLY A 65 7.57 -9.62 -7.71
N GLU A 66 8.67 -9.85 -7.00
CA GLU A 66 8.68 -10.81 -5.91
C GLU A 66 7.87 -10.31 -4.70
N ARG A 67 7.05 -11.19 -4.14
CA ARG A 67 6.19 -10.91 -2.98
C ARG A 67 6.32 -12.00 -1.92
N ASN A 68 6.06 -11.66 -0.67
CA ASN A 68 5.84 -12.62 0.38
C ASN A 68 4.38 -12.56 0.87
N SER A 69 3.98 -13.50 1.72
CA SER A 69 2.62 -13.59 2.26
C SER A 69 2.43 -12.85 3.59
N TYR A 70 3.46 -12.21 4.12
CA TYR A 70 3.46 -11.67 5.50
C TYR A 70 3.33 -10.15 5.55
N ASP A 71 3.76 -9.46 4.50
CA ASP A 71 3.75 -8.01 4.41
C ASP A 71 3.80 -7.53 2.94
N SER A 72 3.75 -6.23 2.75
CA SER A 72 3.78 -5.58 1.44
C SER A 72 5.21 -5.29 0.94
N LYS A 73 6.21 -6.04 1.39
CA LYS A 73 7.60 -5.85 0.98
C LYS A 73 7.80 -6.06 -0.51
N VAL A 74 8.51 -5.14 -1.10
CA VAL A 74 8.97 -5.15 -2.48
C VAL A 74 10.48 -5.14 -2.54
N CYS A 75 11.04 -5.59 -3.65
CA CYS A 75 12.48 -5.65 -3.87
C CYS A 75 12.83 -5.20 -5.30
N GLY A 76 13.91 -4.45 -5.44
CA GLY A 76 14.42 -4.01 -6.73
C GLY A 76 15.93 -3.87 -6.76
N LYS A 77 16.47 -3.69 -7.96
CA LYS A 77 17.89 -3.43 -8.20
C LYS A 77 18.23 -1.95 -8.05
N HIS A 78 17.27 -1.09 -8.31
CA HIS A 78 17.42 0.35 -8.26
C HIS A 78 16.46 0.94 -7.21
N ILE A 79 16.95 1.91 -6.44
CA ILE A 79 16.16 2.68 -5.48
C ILE A 79 16.56 4.15 -5.49
N ARG A 80 15.55 5.02 -5.50
CA ARG A 80 15.72 6.45 -5.25
C ARG A 80 15.14 6.81 -3.91
N ILE A 81 15.92 7.46 -3.06
CA ILE A 81 15.47 7.95 -1.75
C ILE A 81 14.80 9.30 -1.95
N GLY A 82 13.50 9.35 -1.72
CA GLY A 82 12.69 10.57 -1.81
C GLY A 82 12.70 11.36 -0.50
N ALA A 83 11.60 12.06 -0.22
CA ALA A 83 11.46 12.89 0.95
C ALA A 83 11.42 12.07 2.25
N GLU A 84 12.09 12.57 3.28
CA GLU A 84 11.90 12.08 4.65
C GLU A 84 10.54 12.57 5.19
N ILE A 85 9.73 11.65 5.71
CA ILE A 85 8.34 11.93 6.08
C ILE A 85 8.03 11.82 7.59
N GLY A 86 8.94 11.30 8.38
CA GLY A 86 8.74 11.08 9.82
C GLY A 86 7.48 10.24 10.15
N LEU A 87 7.21 10.04 11.44
CA LEU A 87 6.09 9.22 11.90
C LEU A 87 4.72 9.73 11.41
N LYS A 88 4.47 11.04 11.53
CA LYS A 88 3.20 11.65 11.05
C LYS A 88 3.00 11.44 9.55
N GLY A 89 4.08 11.56 8.78
CA GLY A 89 4.04 11.33 7.33
C GLY A 89 3.71 9.89 6.98
N VAL A 90 4.27 8.90 7.70
CA VAL A 90 3.94 7.48 7.52
C VAL A 90 2.46 7.22 7.79
N ILE A 91 1.90 7.78 8.87
CA ILE A 91 0.48 7.63 9.19
C ILE A 91 -0.40 8.26 8.10
N ASN A 92 -0.08 9.46 7.65
CA ASN A 92 -0.83 10.12 6.57
C ASN A 92 -0.74 9.35 5.25
N ALA A 93 0.43 8.80 4.93
CA ALA A 93 0.64 7.96 3.77
C ALA A 93 -0.19 6.66 3.86
N PHE A 94 -0.28 6.05 5.04
CA PHE A 94 -1.13 4.88 5.25
C PHE A 94 -2.61 5.18 5.06
N VAL A 95 -3.11 6.30 5.59
CA VAL A 95 -4.52 6.71 5.36
C VAL A 95 -4.81 6.82 3.87
N ARG A 96 -3.94 7.46 3.09
CA ARG A 96 -4.07 7.55 1.62
C ARG A 96 -4.04 6.16 0.97
N PHE A 97 -3.08 5.32 1.35
CA PHE A 97 -2.98 3.95 0.85
C PHE A 97 -4.28 3.16 1.05
N VAL A 98 -4.92 3.29 2.22
CA VAL A 98 -6.21 2.63 2.49
C VAL A 98 -7.32 3.23 1.64
N LEU A 99 -7.40 4.55 1.52
CA LEU A 99 -8.42 5.23 0.70
C LEU A 99 -8.30 4.82 -0.78
N ASP A 100 -7.09 4.81 -1.35
CA ASP A 100 -6.85 4.37 -2.73
C ASP A 100 -7.30 2.92 -2.96
N LYS A 101 -7.08 2.04 -1.97
CA LYS A 101 -7.58 0.65 -2.03
C LYS A 101 -9.10 0.56 -1.93
N CYS A 102 -9.73 1.41 -1.13
CA CYS A 102 -11.18 1.46 -1.01
C CYS A 102 -11.83 2.01 -2.30
N GLU A 103 -11.28 3.05 -2.90
CA GLU A 103 -11.75 3.61 -4.16
C GLU A 103 -11.66 2.58 -5.29
N SER A 104 -10.57 1.83 -5.38
CA SER A 104 -10.40 0.74 -6.35
C SER A 104 -11.42 -0.39 -6.14
N ALA A 105 -11.84 -0.66 -4.91
CA ALA A 105 -12.81 -1.69 -4.58
C ALA A 105 -14.26 -1.28 -4.89
N THR A 106 -14.56 0.03 -4.98
CA THR A 106 -15.94 0.51 -5.22
C THR A 106 -16.39 0.35 -6.68
N GLU A 107 -15.48 0.08 -7.60
CA GLU A 107 -15.80 -0.19 -9.02
C GLU A 107 -16.09 -1.69 -9.29
N GLU A 108 -15.84 -2.57 -8.34
CA GLU A 108 -16.09 -4.00 -8.50
C GLU A 108 -17.52 -4.39 -8.13
N ASN A 109 -18.23 -4.99 -9.08
CA ASN A 109 -19.50 -5.67 -8.78
C ASN A 109 -19.23 -6.89 -7.90
N ALA A 110 -19.79 -6.91 -6.70
CA ALA A 110 -19.69 -8.07 -5.83
C ALA A 110 -20.59 -9.20 -6.36
N SER A 111 -19.99 -10.31 -6.76
CA SER A 111 -20.70 -11.52 -7.20
C SER A 111 -20.24 -12.74 -6.40
N GLY A 112 -21.16 -13.64 -6.10
CA GLY A 112 -20.87 -14.86 -5.37
C GLY A 112 -22.00 -15.23 -4.40
N TRP A 113 -21.82 -16.33 -3.66
CA TRP A 113 -22.84 -16.83 -2.74
C TRP A 113 -23.28 -15.79 -1.68
N SER A 114 -22.37 -14.94 -1.21
CA SER A 114 -22.63 -13.90 -0.19
C SER A 114 -21.97 -12.57 -0.57
N GLY A 115 -22.22 -12.08 -1.79
CA GLY A 115 -21.65 -10.83 -2.27
C GLY A 115 -22.19 -9.60 -1.51
N ASN A 116 -21.33 -8.74 -0.96
CA ASN A 116 -21.70 -7.46 -0.40
C ASN A 116 -21.07 -6.34 -1.23
N ALA A 117 -21.85 -5.37 -1.67
CA ALA A 117 -21.38 -4.19 -2.37
C ALA A 117 -21.78 -2.91 -1.65
N ALA A 118 -20.86 -1.96 -1.55
CA ALA A 118 -21.12 -0.64 -1.00
C ALA A 118 -20.51 0.43 -1.90
N ALA A 119 -21.29 1.43 -2.26
CA ALA A 119 -20.83 2.57 -3.04
C ALA A 119 -21.14 3.87 -2.27
N PRO A 120 -20.20 4.43 -1.52
CA PRO A 120 -20.32 5.74 -0.90
C PRO A 120 -20.03 6.85 -1.94
N GLY A 121 -20.78 7.94 -1.87
CA GLY A 121 -20.61 9.11 -2.73
C GLY A 121 -21.91 9.58 -3.38
N ASP A 122 -21.91 10.81 -3.87
CA ASP A 122 -23.12 11.49 -4.37
C ASP A 122 -23.83 10.77 -5.55
N SER A 123 -23.07 9.97 -6.31
CA SER A 123 -23.57 9.19 -7.45
C SER A 123 -23.10 7.74 -7.45
N GLY A 124 -22.92 7.16 -6.27
CA GLY A 124 -22.42 5.80 -6.11
C GLY A 124 -23.42 4.74 -6.63
N ASN A 125 -22.96 3.77 -7.39
CA ASN A 125 -23.75 2.60 -7.81
C ASN A 125 -23.20 1.35 -7.15
N ALA A 126 -24.05 0.58 -6.48
CA ALA A 126 -23.72 -0.70 -5.88
C ALA A 126 -24.58 -1.83 -6.44
N ALA A 127 -23.96 -2.91 -6.89
CA ALA A 127 -24.65 -4.09 -7.33
C ALA A 127 -24.09 -5.34 -6.65
N ALA A 128 -24.94 -6.15 -6.04
CA ALA A 128 -24.58 -7.43 -5.46
C ALA A 128 -25.46 -8.53 -6.04
N SER A 129 -24.86 -9.65 -6.44
CA SER A 129 -25.56 -10.84 -6.91
C SER A 129 -25.12 -12.08 -6.14
N GLY A 130 -26.06 -12.94 -5.78
CA GLY A 130 -25.81 -14.17 -5.02
C GLY A 130 -26.95 -14.47 -4.04
N ASP A 131 -27.02 -15.69 -3.51
CA ASP A 131 -28.11 -16.15 -2.66
C ASP A 131 -28.34 -15.26 -1.40
N SER A 132 -27.31 -14.56 -0.94
CA SER A 132 -27.37 -13.66 0.22
C SER A 132 -26.66 -12.32 -0.04
N GLY A 133 -26.80 -11.77 -1.24
CA GLY A 133 -26.17 -10.53 -1.63
C GLY A 133 -26.81 -9.29 -0.95
N ASN A 134 -26.00 -8.38 -0.44
CA ASN A 134 -26.41 -7.09 0.07
C ASN A 134 -25.73 -5.96 -0.71
N ALA A 135 -26.50 -4.95 -1.11
CA ALA A 135 -25.99 -3.75 -1.75
C ALA A 135 -26.43 -2.51 -0.98
N ALA A 136 -25.51 -1.57 -0.79
CA ALA A 136 -25.80 -0.27 -0.19
C ALA A 136 -25.13 0.85 -0.98
N ALA A 137 -25.91 1.85 -1.39
CA ALA A 137 -25.42 3.09 -1.94
C ALA A 137 -25.89 4.26 -1.07
N SER A 138 -24.98 5.14 -0.69
CA SER A 138 -25.28 6.33 0.10
C SER A 138 -24.89 7.58 -0.69
N GLY A 139 -25.81 8.52 -0.81
CA GLY A 139 -25.63 9.77 -1.55
C GLY A 139 -26.92 10.21 -2.24
N ASP A 140 -26.97 11.47 -2.71
CA ASP A 140 -28.21 12.07 -3.26
C ASP A 140 -28.69 11.38 -4.54
N SER A 141 -27.81 10.71 -5.28
CA SER A 141 -28.13 10.02 -6.54
C SER A 141 -27.59 8.58 -6.57
N GLY A 142 -27.43 7.96 -5.41
CA GLY A 142 -26.93 6.59 -5.29
C GLY A 142 -27.98 5.54 -5.69
N ASN A 143 -27.55 4.50 -6.43
CA ASN A 143 -28.38 3.35 -6.78
C ASN A 143 -27.79 2.08 -6.16
N ALA A 144 -28.64 1.26 -5.54
CA ALA A 144 -28.28 -0.03 -5.02
C ALA A 144 -29.18 -1.13 -5.57
N ALA A 145 -28.60 -2.22 -6.04
CA ALA A 145 -29.32 -3.39 -6.53
C ALA A 145 -28.71 -4.67 -5.94
N ALA A 146 -29.56 -5.47 -5.30
CA ALA A 146 -29.19 -6.81 -4.85
C ALA A 146 -30.13 -7.82 -5.50
N SER A 147 -29.59 -8.89 -6.07
CA SER A 147 -30.35 -10.01 -6.60
C SER A 147 -29.93 -11.28 -5.89
N GLY A 148 -30.90 -11.97 -5.29
CA GLY A 148 -30.75 -13.27 -4.65
C GLY A 148 -32.01 -14.10 -4.83
N ALA A 149 -31.90 -15.39 -4.64
CA ALA A 149 -33.04 -16.34 -4.65
C ALA A 149 -33.63 -16.46 -3.25
#